data_0fb277f38564114e17bc47a3462897f4
#
_entry.id   0fb277f38564114e17bc47a3462897f4
#
_cell.length_a   1.000
_cell.length_b   1.000
_cell.length_c   1.000
_cell.angle_alpha   90.00
_cell.angle_beta   90.00
_cell.angle_gamma   90.00
#
_symmetry.space_group_name_H-M   'P 1'
#
loop_
_entity.id
_entity.type
_entity.pdbx_description
1 polymer ?
#
loop_
_entity_poly.entity_id
_entity_poly.type
_entity_poly.pdbx_seq_one_letter_code
_entity_poly.pdbx_strand_id
1 'polypeptide(L)'
;IKGWEGVMVSNIPIGAGLSSSASLLLAILKVFSVISKFPWEGMEMAKLARQAENEFLQLKSGIMDQLICSIGRVGHALLIDCRDLSLDFVTIPSNVQIIILDTVTRRELVDSKYKERVKQCFSAATYFGYDSLRDVSIEDFQKNKEGLDQLLFKRARHVIYENQRTKEVSEAMKDSDINKIGRLMSESHQSLKNDYSVSSKELDIMVQIAEKEAGCFGARMTGAGFGGC
;
A
#
# COMPACT_ATOMS: atom_id res chain seq x y z
N ILE A 1 -6.67 -30.75 -13.98
CA ILE A 1 -5.40 -30.09 -14.40
C ILE A 1 -4.37 -31.20 -14.58
N LYS A 2 -3.71 -31.27 -15.76
CA LYS A 2 -2.59 -32.19 -16.00
C LYS A 2 -1.33 -31.63 -15.30
N GLY A 3 -0.39 -32.53 -14.96
CA GLY A 3 0.91 -32.10 -14.45
C GLY A 3 1.61 -31.14 -15.44
N TRP A 4 2.45 -30.26 -14.93
CA TRP A 4 3.22 -29.32 -15.74
C TRP A 4 4.64 -29.19 -15.20
N GLU A 5 5.56 -28.81 -16.05
CA GLU A 5 6.93 -28.42 -15.72
C GLU A 5 7.17 -27.01 -16.25
N GLY A 6 7.96 -26.22 -15.55
CA GLY A 6 8.23 -24.86 -15.97
C GLY A 6 9.45 -24.27 -15.27
N VAL A 7 9.94 -23.17 -15.81
CA VAL A 7 11.01 -22.36 -15.22
C VAL A 7 10.43 -21.01 -14.82
N MET A 8 10.75 -20.56 -13.63
CA MET A 8 10.37 -19.25 -13.13
C MET A 8 11.60 -18.34 -13.08
N VAL A 9 11.47 -17.14 -13.65
CA VAL A 9 12.47 -16.07 -13.58
C VAL A 9 11.78 -14.81 -13.05
N SER A 10 12.42 -14.10 -12.13
CA SER A 10 11.90 -12.85 -11.56
C SER A 10 13.02 -11.86 -11.35
N ASN A 11 12.76 -10.58 -11.62
CA ASN A 11 13.59 -9.44 -11.24
C ASN A 11 12.98 -8.63 -10.09
N ILE A 12 11.86 -9.09 -9.51
CA ILE A 12 11.26 -8.46 -8.35
C ILE A 12 12.01 -8.89 -7.10
N PRO A 13 12.60 -7.95 -6.33
CA PRO A 13 13.33 -8.31 -5.12
C PRO A 13 12.40 -8.92 -4.06
N ILE A 14 12.80 -10.08 -3.55
CA ILE A 14 12.02 -10.81 -2.53
C ILE A 14 12.15 -10.12 -1.17
N GLY A 15 11.02 -9.95 -0.49
CA GLY A 15 10.97 -9.36 0.86
C GLY A 15 11.20 -7.85 0.92
N ALA A 16 11.28 -7.17 -0.23
CA ALA A 16 11.47 -5.73 -0.30
C ALA A 16 10.17 -4.91 -0.18
N GLY A 17 9.00 -5.56 -0.10
CA GLY A 17 7.71 -4.87 -0.03
C GLY A 17 7.13 -4.48 -1.39
N LEU A 18 7.60 -5.12 -2.45
CA LEU A 18 7.18 -4.90 -3.83
C LEU A 18 6.25 -6.03 -4.33
N SER A 19 5.44 -6.57 -3.47
CA SER A 19 4.38 -7.54 -3.81
C SER A 19 4.87 -8.81 -4.52
N SER A 20 6.08 -9.32 -4.17
CA SER A 20 6.66 -10.49 -4.83
C SER A 20 5.78 -11.75 -4.69
N SER A 21 5.09 -11.94 -3.55
CA SER A 21 4.16 -13.06 -3.33
C SER A 21 2.94 -12.96 -4.24
N ALA A 22 2.28 -11.81 -4.28
CA ALA A 22 1.12 -11.58 -5.14
C ALA A 22 1.47 -11.75 -6.62
N SER A 23 2.62 -11.22 -7.05
CA SER A 23 3.14 -11.37 -8.41
C SER A 23 3.35 -12.85 -8.79
N LEU A 24 3.94 -13.65 -7.88
CA LEU A 24 4.13 -15.08 -8.09
C LEU A 24 2.79 -15.82 -8.25
N LEU A 25 1.84 -15.59 -7.33
CA LEU A 25 0.53 -16.23 -7.37
C LEU A 25 -0.20 -15.90 -8.67
N LEU A 26 -0.19 -14.65 -9.09
CA LEU A 26 -0.85 -14.23 -10.33
C LEU A 26 -0.15 -14.75 -11.58
N ALA A 27 1.18 -14.85 -11.58
CA ALA A 27 1.91 -15.48 -12.67
C ALA A 27 1.51 -16.97 -12.82
N ILE A 28 1.42 -17.70 -11.71
CA ILE A 28 0.97 -19.09 -11.70
C ILE A 28 -0.49 -19.19 -12.21
N LEU A 29 -1.39 -18.36 -11.70
CA LEU A 29 -2.77 -18.31 -12.16
C LEU A 29 -2.87 -18.00 -13.66
N LYS A 30 -2.01 -17.11 -14.18
CA LYS A 30 -1.94 -16.79 -15.60
C LYS A 30 -1.52 -17.99 -16.44
N VAL A 31 -0.50 -18.73 -16.01
CA VAL A 31 -0.05 -19.96 -16.67
C VAL A 31 -1.21 -20.97 -16.73
N PHE A 32 -1.89 -21.21 -15.62
CA PHE A 32 -3.03 -22.14 -15.60
C PHE A 32 -4.21 -21.66 -16.44
N SER A 33 -4.49 -20.35 -16.44
CA SER A 33 -5.51 -19.77 -17.31
C SER A 33 -5.24 -20.09 -18.79
N VAL A 34 -3.98 -19.91 -19.22
CA VAL A 34 -3.58 -20.19 -20.62
C VAL A 34 -3.65 -21.68 -20.93
N ILE A 35 -3.06 -22.55 -20.11
CA ILE A 35 -2.99 -24.01 -20.35
C ILE A 35 -4.40 -24.62 -20.35
N SER A 36 -5.26 -24.16 -19.45
CA SER A 36 -6.63 -24.69 -19.30
C SER A 36 -7.65 -23.96 -20.17
N LYS A 37 -7.23 -22.97 -20.96
CA LYS A 37 -8.10 -22.09 -21.77
C LYS A 37 -9.20 -21.42 -20.94
N PHE A 38 -8.84 -21.01 -19.74
CA PHE A 38 -9.72 -20.33 -18.82
C PHE A 38 -9.68 -18.82 -19.07
N PRO A 39 -10.81 -18.10 -19.10
CA PRO A 39 -10.78 -16.66 -19.32
C PRO A 39 -10.06 -15.94 -18.16
N TRP A 40 -9.29 -14.91 -18.52
CA TRP A 40 -8.61 -14.07 -17.54
C TRP A 40 -9.48 -12.87 -17.17
N GLU A 41 -10.05 -12.93 -15.98
CA GLU A 41 -10.76 -11.80 -15.38
C GLU A 41 -9.94 -11.27 -14.21
N GLY A 42 -9.26 -10.13 -14.41
CA GLY A 42 -8.24 -9.61 -13.49
C GLY A 42 -8.72 -9.43 -12.05
N MET A 43 -9.95 -8.92 -11.85
CA MET A 43 -10.55 -8.78 -10.54
C MET A 43 -10.74 -10.14 -9.84
N GLU A 44 -11.28 -11.12 -10.55
CA GLU A 44 -11.52 -12.46 -10.01
C GLU A 44 -10.19 -13.18 -9.71
N MET A 45 -9.19 -13.02 -10.57
CA MET A 45 -7.85 -13.57 -10.33
C MET A 45 -7.18 -12.94 -9.11
N ALA A 46 -7.37 -11.63 -8.88
CA ALA A 46 -6.86 -10.96 -7.68
C ALA A 46 -7.54 -11.48 -6.40
N LYS A 47 -8.87 -11.67 -6.44
CA LYS A 47 -9.61 -12.24 -5.31
C LYS A 47 -9.17 -13.69 -5.02
N LEU A 48 -8.99 -14.51 -6.05
CA LEU A 48 -8.54 -15.90 -5.92
C LEU A 48 -7.11 -15.96 -5.35
N ALA A 49 -6.19 -15.12 -5.85
CA ALA A 49 -4.81 -15.04 -5.33
C ALA A 49 -4.80 -14.63 -3.86
N ARG A 50 -5.59 -13.61 -3.47
CA ARG A 50 -5.74 -13.20 -2.07
C ARG A 50 -6.33 -14.31 -1.21
N GLN A 51 -7.34 -15.00 -1.70
CA GLN A 51 -7.94 -16.12 -0.97
C GLN A 51 -6.91 -17.23 -0.71
N ALA A 52 -6.15 -17.62 -1.75
CA ALA A 52 -5.10 -18.62 -1.62
C ALA A 52 -4.03 -18.21 -0.59
N GLU A 53 -3.60 -16.94 -0.60
CA GLU A 53 -2.63 -16.41 0.36
C GLU A 53 -3.18 -16.42 1.78
N ASN A 54 -4.43 -15.98 1.98
CA ASN A 54 -5.05 -15.92 3.30
C ASN A 54 -5.35 -17.30 3.88
N GLU A 55 -5.84 -18.24 3.08
CA GLU A 55 -6.22 -19.58 3.53
C GLU A 55 -4.99 -20.48 3.72
N PHE A 56 -4.04 -20.45 2.77
CA PHE A 56 -2.87 -21.34 2.79
C PHE A 56 -1.75 -20.82 3.71
N LEU A 57 -1.42 -19.52 3.63
CA LEU A 57 -0.38 -18.91 4.45
C LEU A 57 -0.91 -18.33 5.76
N GLN A 58 -2.23 -18.34 5.97
CA GLN A 58 -2.91 -17.74 7.13
C GLN A 58 -2.56 -16.26 7.36
N LEU A 59 -2.22 -15.57 6.28
CA LEU A 59 -1.94 -14.14 6.25
C LEU A 59 -3.25 -13.38 6.06
N LYS A 60 -3.55 -12.42 6.94
CA LYS A 60 -4.69 -11.52 6.75
C LYS A 60 -4.25 -10.30 5.91
N SER A 61 -3.89 -10.54 4.65
CA SER A 61 -3.48 -9.48 3.72
C SER A 61 -4.68 -8.74 3.12
N GLY A 62 -4.46 -7.46 2.78
CA GLY A 62 -5.37 -6.70 1.92
C GLY A 62 -5.36 -7.26 0.48
N ILE A 63 -6.13 -6.63 -0.42
CA ILE A 63 -6.21 -7.05 -1.84
C ILE A 63 -5.39 -6.16 -2.79
N MET A 64 -4.79 -5.10 -2.27
CA MET A 64 -4.13 -4.06 -3.08
C MET A 64 -3.04 -4.64 -4.01
N ASP A 65 -2.18 -5.48 -3.45
CA ASP A 65 -1.04 -6.07 -4.17
C ASP A 65 -1.50 -6.99 -5.30
N GLN A 66 -2.51 -7.82 -5.04
CA GLN A 66 -3.07 -8.71 -6.05
C GLN A 66 -3.81 -7.92 -7.15
N LEU A 67 -4.52 -6.86 -6.80
CA LEU A 67 -5.20 -6.01 -7.77
C LEU A 67 -4.21 -5.32 -8.69
N ILE A 68 -3.20 -4.64 -8.16
CA ILE A 68 -2.23 -3.94 -9.02
C ILE A 68 -1.46 -4.91 -9.92
N CYS A 69 -1.10 -6.10 -9.43
CA CYS A 69 -0.40 -7.11 -10.24
C CYS A 69 -1.29 -7.72 -11.34
N SER A 70 -2.63 -7.79 -11.14
CA SER A 70 -3.55 -8.42 -12.09
C SER A 70 -4.09 -7.47 -13.17
N ILE A 71 -4.32 -6.20 -12.82
CA ILE A 71 -5.02 -5.22 -13.66
C ILE A 71 -4.28 -3.91 -13.85
N GLY A 72 -3.09 -3.74 -13.26
CA GLY A 72 -2.26 -2.54 -13.40
C GLY A 72 -1.99 -2.19 -14.88
N ARG A 73 -1.84 -0.90 -15.17
CA ARG A 73 -1.57 -0.38 -16.51
C ARG A 73 -0.31 0.45 -16.51
N VAL A 74 0.48 0.30 -17.55
CA VAL A 74 1.69 1.11 -17.74
C VAL A 74 1.33 2.59 -17.77
N GLY A 75 2.11 3.42 -17.09
CA GLY A 75 1.90 4.86 -17.00
C GLY A 75 0.71 5.32 -16.14
N HIS A 76 0.10 4.40 -15.37
CA HIS A 76 -1.02 4.74 -14.50
C HIS A 76 -0.77 4.26 -13.07
N ALA A 77 -1.20 5.08 -12.12
CA ALA A 77 -1.47 4.66 -10.76
C ALA A 77 -2.90 4.11 -10.67
N LEU A 78 -3.14 3.23 -9.71
CA LEU A 78 -4.47 2.66 -9.47
C LEU A 78 -4.96 3.12 -8.09
N LEU A 79 -5.97 3.97 -8.08
CA LEU A 79 -6.70 4.31 -6.85
C LEU A 79 -7.73 3.22 -6.59
N ILE A 80 -7.64 2.60 -5.42
CA ILE A 80 -8.47 1.46 -5.01
C ILE A 80 -9.28 1.85 -3.78
N ASP A 81 -10.59 1.78 -3.86
CA ASP A 81 -11.42 1.75 -2.66
C ASP A 81 -11.51 0.30 -2.15
N CYS A 82 -10.84 0.02 -1.03
CA CYS A 82 -10.76 -1.34 -0.49
C CYS A 82 -12.07 -1.84 0.14
N ARG A 83 -13.13 -1.03 0.23
CA ARG A 83 -14.44 -1.44 0.75
C ARG A 83 -15.30 -2.12 -0.32
N ASP A 84 -15.44 -1.47 -1.46
CA ASP A 84 -16.30 -1.92 -2.56
C ASP A 84 -15.52 -2.38 -3.79
N LEU A 85 -14.20 -2.24 -3.76
CA LEU A 85 -13.25 -2.56 -4.83
C LEU A 85 -13.48 -1.72 -6.09
N SER A 86 -14.04 -0.52 -5.94
CA SER A 86 -14.06 0.44 -7.04
C SER A 86 -12.64 0.93 -7.36
N LEU A 87 -12.39 1.16 -8.65
CA LEU A 87 -11.06 1.42 -9.19
C LEU A 87 -11.08 2.65 -10.08
N ASP A 88 -10.08 3.52 -9.90
CA ASP A 88 -9.82 4.64 -10.81
C ASP A 88 -8.37 4.60 -11.29
N PHE A 89 -8.18 4.63 -12.63
CA PHE A 89 -6.85 4.68 -13.25
C PHE A 89 -6.44 6.12 -13.45
N VAL A 90 -5.44 6.54 -12.71
CA VAL A 90 -4.91 7.91 -12.73
C VAL A 90 -3.61 7.94 -13.50
N THR A 91 -3.54 8.73 -14.55
CA THR A 91 -2.32 8.87 -15.36
C THR A 91 -1.19 9.49 -14.54
N ILE A 92 -0.03 8.83 -14.54
CA ILE A 92 1.19 9.40 -13.96
C ILE A 92 1.74 10.46 -14.92
N PRO A 93 2.05 11.69 -14.47
CA PRO A 93 2.62 12.71 -15.33
C PRO A 93 3.86 12.22 -16.08
N SER A 94 3.93 12.42 -17.39
CA SER A 94 4.96 11.83 -18.26
C SER A 94 6.37 12.40 -18.05
N ASN A 95 6.47 13.54 -17.37
CA ASN A 95 7.73 14.24 -17.07
C ASN A 95 8.31 13.86 -15.70
N VAL A 96 7.77 12.86 -15.03
CA VAL A 96 8.29 12.32 -13.77
C VAL A 96 8.51 10.82 -13.87
N GLN A 97 9.39 10.32 -12.99
CA GLN A 97 9.65 8.89 -12.83
C GLN A 97 9.51 8.51 -11.35
N ILE A 98 8.96 7.33 -11.11
CA ILE A 98 8.95 6.71 -9.79
C ILE A 98 10.21 5.85 -9.66
N ILE A 99 11.08 6.20 -8.73
CA ILE A 99 12.31 5.48 -8.44
C ILE A 99 12.11 4.66 -7.16
N ILE A 100 12.41 3.38 -7.23
CA ILE A 100 12.31 2.48 -6.08
C ILE A 100 13.71 2.24 -5.52
N LEU A 101 13.89 2.56 -4.24
CA LEU A 101 15.16 2.43 -3.53
C LEU A 101 15.01 1.33 -2.47
N ASP A 102 15.68 0.21 -2.65
CA ASP A 102 15.68 -0.88 -1.65
C ASP A 102 16.75 -0.63 -0.59
N THR A 103 16.34 -0.54 0.67
CA THR A 103 17.27 -0.41 1.81
C THR A 103 18.08 -1.68 2.09
N VAL A 104 17.77 -2.77 1.39
CA VAL A 104 18.32 -4.12 1.63
C VAL A 104 18.01 -4.67 3.03
N THR A 105 17.32 -3.89 3.85
CA THR A 105 16.87 -4.34 5.18
C THR A 105 15.63 -5.19 5.05
N ARG A 106 15.70 -6.45 5.48
CA ARG A 106 14.58 -7.38 5.42
C ARG A 106 13.76 -7.32 6.69
N ARG A 107 12.47 -7.56 6.55
CA ARG A 107 11.47 -7.39 7.60
C ARG A 107 11.47 -8.57 8.55
N GLU A 108 11.61 -8.31 9.83
CA GLU A 108 11.35 -9.28 10.89
C GLU A 108 10.01 -8.96 11.59
N LEU A 109 9.24 -10.00 11.94
CA LEU A 109 8.00 -9.88 12.73
C LEU A 109 6.92 -8.92 12.18
N VAL A 110 6.85 -8.71 10.87
CA VAL A 110 5.87 -7.81 10.24
C VAL A 110 4.44 -8.18 10.60
N ASP A 111 4.12 -9.49 10.58
CA ASP A 111 2.75 -9.98 10.81
C ASP A 111 2.22 -9.62 12.20
N SER A 112 3.05 -9.72 13.23
CA SER A 112 2.65 -9.37 14.60
C SER A 112 2.40 -7.87 14.75
N LYS A 113 3.29 -7.05 14.20
CA LYS A 113 3.18 -5.58 14.20
C LYS A 113 1.99 -5.10 13.36
N TYR A 114 1.75 -5.73 12.22
CA TYR A 114 0.59 -5.43 11.40
C TYR A 114 -0.73 -5.71 12.13
N LYS A 115 -0.86 -6.91 12.74
CA LYS A 115 -2.03 -7.26 13.55
C LYS A 115 -2.25 -6.29 14.71
N GLU A 116 -1.19 -5.81 15.32
CA GLU A 116 -1.26 -4.79 16.37
C GLU A 116 -1.83 -3.47 15.83
N ARG A 117 -1.37 -2.99 14.67
CA ARG A 117 -1.90 -1.77 14.03
C ARG A 117 -3.38 -1.91 13.70
N VAL A 118 -3.81 -3.06 13.19
CA VAL A 118 -5.23 -3.34 12.92
C VAL A 118 -6.06 -3.21 14.20
N LYS A 119 -5.61 -3.81 15.31
CA LYS A 119 -6.31 -3.70 16.61
C LYS A 119 -6.37 -2.25 17.10
N GLN A 120 -5.27 -1.51 17.04
CA GLN A 120 -5.22 -0.10 17.45
C GLN A 120 -6.17 0.77 16.62
N CYS A 121 -6.21 0.56 15.29
CA CYS A 121 -7.15 1.28 14.42
C CYS A 121 -8.60 0.94 14.72
N PHE A 122 -8.91 -0.33 14.99
CA PHE A 122 -10.26 -0.75 15.38
C PHE A 122 -10.68 -0.11 16.70
N SER A 123 -9.83 -0.15 17.73
CA SER A 123 -10.11 0.49 19.02
C SER A 123 -10.33 2.00 18.87
N ALA A 124 -9.54 2.66 18.01
CA ALA A 124 -9.74 4.08 17.75
C ALA A 124 -11.05 4.36 17.01
N ALA A 125 -11.45 3.55 16.02
CA ALA A 125 -12.72 3.68 15.32
C ALA A 125 -13.91 3.52 16.28
N THR A 126 -13.85 2.51 17.15
CA THR A 126 -14.87 2.26 18.20
C THR A 126 -15.03 3.46 19.14
N TYR A 127 -13.93 4.13 19.52
CA TYR A 127 -13.97 5.34 20.34
C TYR A 127 -14.80 6.45 19.68
N PHE A 128 -14.70 6.61 18.35
CA PHE A 128 -15.51 7.57 17.59
C PHE A 128 -16.92 7.09 17.27
N GLY A 129 -17.30 5.86 17.65
CA GLY A 129 -18.60 5.26 17.37
C GLY A 129 -18.76 4.73 15.94
N TYR A 130 -17.67 4.42 15.27
CA TYR A 130 -17.64 3.88 13.90
C TYR A 130 -17.00 2.49 13.85
N ASP A 131 -17.35 1.72 12.83
CA ASP A 131 -16.74 0.41 12.55
C ASP A 131 -15.35 0.54 11.89
N SER A 132 -15.08 1.68 11.25
CA SER A 132 -13.84 1.93 10.54
C SER A 132 -13.43 3.41 10.60
N LEU A 133 -12.11 3.66 10.75
CA LEU A 133 -11.56 5.01 10.74
C LEU A 133 -11.78 5.77 9.41
N ARG A 134 -12.08 5.07 8.30
CA ARG A 134 -12.43 5.74 7.04
C ARG A 134 -13.76 6.50 7.12
N ASP A 135 -14.63 6.13 8.05
CA ASP A 135 -15.94 6.75 8.24
C ASP A 135 -15.88 7.98 9.17
N VAL A 136 -14.77 8.13 9.87
CA VAL A 136 -14.50 9.30 10.73
C VAL A 136 -14.04 10.45 9.86
N SER A 137 -14.83 11.52 9.80
CA SER A 137 -14.43 12.75 9.12
C SER A 137 -13.29 13.46 9.87
N ILE A 138 -12.53 14.29 9.14
CA ILE A 138 -11.50 15.14 9.79
C ILE A 138 -12.13 16.06 10.83
N GLU A 139 -13.34 16.55 10.54
CA GLU A 139 -14.08 17.42 11.46
C GLU A 139 -14.48 16.68 12.74
N ASP A 140 -15.04 15.47 12.64
CA ASP A 140 -15.37 14.63 13.79
C ASP A 140 -14.13 14.25 14.61
N PHE A 141 -13.03 13.91 13.92
CA PHE A 141 -11.77 13.67 14.59
C PHE A 141 -11.28 14.88 15.38
N GLN A 142 -11.31 16.07 14.80
CA GLN A 142 -10.85 17.29 15.47
C GLN A 142 -11.73 17.68 16.66
N LYS A 143 -13.05 17.47 16.56
CA LYS A 143 -14.00 17.78 17.63
C LYS A 143 -13.90 16.80 18.81
N ASN A 144 -13.67 15.52 18.53
CA ASN A 144 -13.82 14.44 19.52
C ASN A 144 -12.49 13.77 19.90
N LYS A 145 -11.36 14.35 19.57
CA LYS A 145 -10.03 13.77 19.87
C LYS A 145 -9.62 13.86 21.34
N GLU A 146 -10.25 14.74 22.12
CA GLU A 146 -9.94 14.91 23.53
C GLU A 146 -10.42 13.71 24.34
N GLY A 147 -9.53 13.13 25.15
CA GLY A 147 -9.81 11.90 25.91
C GLY A 147 -9.42 10.60 25.21
N LEU A 148 -9.06 10.63 23.94
CA LEU A 148 -8.48 9.46 23.27
C LEU A 148 -7.06 9.22 23.75
N ASP A 149 -6.74 7.97 24.05
CA ASP A 149 -5.36 7.55 24.37
C ASP A 149 -4.37 8.07 23.31
N GLN A 150 -3.20 8.55 23.74
CA GLN A 150 -2.23 9.19 22.86
C GLN A 150 -1.76 8.29 21.72
N LEU A 151 -1.63 6.99 21.95
CA LEU A 151 -1.27 6.03 20.92
C LEU A 151 -2.39 5.89 19.90
N LEU A 152 -3.62 5.69 20.36
CA LEU A 152 -4.81 5.58 19.50
C LEU A 152 -5.06 6.87 18.72
N PHE A 153 -4.84 8.03 19.34
CA PHE A 153 -4.89 9.34 18.69
C PHE A 153 -3.95 9.40 17.47
N LYS A 154 -2.68 9.00 17.65
CA LYS A 154 -1.69 8.97 16.55
C LYS A 154 -2.15 8.03 15.43
N ARG A 155 -2.63 6.83 15.76
CA ARG A 155 -3.12 5.86 14.76
C ARG A 155 -4.30 6.40 13.96
N ALA A 156 -5.31 6.96 14.67
CA ALA A 156 -6.47 7.57 14.04
C ALA A 156 -6.06 8.74 13.15
N ARG A 157 -5.21 9.64 13.64
CA ARG A 157 -4.71 10.77 12.87
C ARG A 157 -4.07 10.31 11.57
N HIS A 158 -3.17 9.33 11.65
CA HIS A 158 -2.56 8.80 10.45
C HIS A 158 -3.61 8.32 9.43
N VAL A 159 -4.49 7.39 9.81
CA VAL A 159 -5.42 6.77 8.85
C VAL A 159 -6.38 7.78 8.25
N ILE A 160 -6.96 8.67 9.07
CA ILE A 160 -7.94 9.67 8.61
C ILE A 160 -7.29 10.64 7.62
N TYR A 161 -6.12 11.18 7.95
CA TYR A 161 -5.42 12.11 7.06
C TYR A 161 -4.77 11.41 5.86
N GLU A 162 -4.35 10.15 5.99
CA GLU A 162 -3.80 9.40 4.85
C GLU A 162 -4.86 9.10 3.80
N ASN A 163 -6.09 8.79 4.22
CA ASN A 163 -7.23 8.67 3.29
C ASN A 163 -7.44 9.97 2.49
N GLN A 164 -7.33 11.12 3.14
CA GLN A 164 -7.44 12.41 2.46
C GLN A 164 -6.25 12.66 1.52
N ARG A 165 -5.01 12.41 1.99
CA ARG A 165 -3.80 12.56 1.16
C ARG A 165 -3.86 11.70 -0.09
N THR A 166 -4.35 10.46 0.03
CA THR A 166 -4.49 9.56 -1.12
C THR A 166 -5.41 10.14 -2.20
N LYS A 167 -6.54 10.73 -1.82
CA LYS A 167 -7.45 11.42 -2.74
C LYS A 167 -6.78 12.65 -3.36
N GLU A 168 -6.10 13.45 -2.55
CA GLU A 168 -5.41 14.67 -3.00
C GLU A 168 -4.26 14.37 -3.96
N VAL A 169 -3.52 13.26 -3.77
CA VAL A 169 -2.49 12.81 -4.73
C VAL A 169 -3.13 12.41 -6.05
N SER A 170 -4.26 11.70 -6.02
CA SER A 170 -5.00 11.33 -7.23
C SER A 170 -5.40 12.58 -8.05
N GLU A 171 -5.96 13.59 -7.39
CA GLU A 171 -6.32 14.85 -8.07
C GLU A 171 -5.07 15.61 -8.55
N ALA A 172 -4.02 15.70 -7.73
CA ALA A 172 -2.76 16.34 -8.14
C ALA A 172 -2.11 15.65 -9.36
N MET A 173 -2.25 14.33 -9.49
CA MET A 173 -1.80 13.60 -10.67
C MET A 173 -2.62 13.98 -11.92
N LYS A 174 -3.96 14.10 -11.80
CA LYS A 174 -4.83 14.55 -12.90
C LYS A 174 -4.48 15.95 -13.37
N ASP A 175 -4.14 16.83 -12.42
CA ASP A 175 -3.73 18.22 -12.68
C ASP A 175 -2.26 18.35 -13.09
N SER A 176 -1.48 17.25 -13.06
CA SER A 176 -0.02 17.25 -13.27
C SER A 176 0.74 18.19 -12.33
N ASP A 177 0.23 18.39 -11.10
CA ASP A 177 0.88 19.19 -10.06
C ASP A 177 1.94 18.36 -9.30
N ILE A 178 3.13 18.28 -9.91
CA ILE A 178 4.24 17.46 -9.42
C ILE A 178 4.71 17.91 -8.04
N ASN A 179 4.73 19.21 -7.78
CA ASN A 179 5.15 19.75 -6.48
C ASN A 179 4.18 19.33 -5.38
N LYS A 180 2.88 19.36 -5.63
CA LYS A 180 1.86 18.89 -4.69
C LYS A 180 1.98 17.37 -4.45
N ILE A 181 2.19 16.58 -5.50
CA ILE A 181 2.42 15.13 -5.39
C ILE A 181 3.62 14.86 -4.45
N GLY A 182 4.77 15.50 -4.72
CA GLY A 182 5.97 15.32 -3.92
C GLY A 182 5.78 15.70 -2.46
N ARG A 183 5.17 16.87 -2.19
CA ARG A 183 4.86 17.31 -0.83
C ARG A 183 3.95 16.32 -0.09
N LEU A 184 2.90 15.83 -0.73
CA LEU A 184 1.99 14.84 -0.13
C LEU A 184 2.67 13.50 0.15
N MET A 185 3.62 13.08 -0.69
CA MET A 185 4.46 11.90 -0.43
C MET A 185 5.32 12.08 0.83
N SER A 186 6.01 13.21 0.97
CA SER A 186 6.83 13.50 2.15
C SER A 186 5.99 13.60 3.42
N GLU A 187 4.82 14.26 3.37
CA GLU A 187 3.87 14.32 4.49
C GLU A 187 3.38 12.92 4.89
N SER A 188 3.11 12.06 3.91
CA SER A 188 2.75 10.65 4.16
C SER A 188 3.87 9.90 4.88
N HIS A 189 5.13 10.04 4.44
CA HIS A 189 6.25 9.42 5.13
C HIS A 189 6.38 9.89 6.58
N GLN A 190 6.27 11.19 6.84
CA GLN A 190 6.31 11.72 8.20
C GLN A 190 5.18 11.16 9.08
N SER A 191 3.99 10.99 8.53
CA SER A 191 2.86 10.40 9.24
C SER A 191 3.08 8.89 9.51
N LEU A 192 3.58 8.15 8.52
CA LEU A 192 3.95 6.74 8.67
C LEU A 192 5.01 6.53 9.75
N LYS A 193 6.00 7.42 9.83
CA LYS A 193 7.06 7.43 10.84
C LYS A 193 6.54 7.79 12.23
N ASN A 194 5.89 8.95 12.36
CA ASN A 194 5.63 9.58 13.65
C ASN A 194 4.30 9.15 14.28
N ASP A 195 3.28 8.90 13.44
CA ASP A 195 1.92 8.57 13.88
C ASP A 195 1.63 7.07 13.78
N TYR A 196 2.01 6.43 12.66
CA TYR A 196 1.74 5.02 12.48
C TYR A 196 2.86 4.12 13.00
N SER A 197 4.08 4.66 13.10
CA SER A 197 5.28 3.99 13.62
C SER A 197 5.58 2.69 12.88
N VAL A 198 5.59 2.77 11.56
CA VAL A 198 5.91 1.64 10.66
C VAL A 198 7.17 1.87 9.83
N SER A 199 7.82 3.03 9.95
CA SER A 199 9.13 3.28 9.34
C SER A 199 10.25 2.61 10.13
N SER A 200 11.42 2.50 9.52
CA SER A 200 12.67 2.09 10.16
C SER A 200 13.73 3.18 9.99
N LYS A 201 14.84 3.06 10.75
CA LYS A 201 15.96 4.00 10.63
C LYS A 201 16.52 4.05 9.21
N GLU A 202 16.62 2.90 8.55
CA GLU A 202 17.14 2.76 7.18
C GLU A 202 16.20 3.43 6.17
N LEU A 203 14.90 3.24 6.31
CA LEU A 203 13.89 3.91 5.49
C LEU A 203 13.91 5.42 5.69
N ASP A 204 14.02 5.88 6.93
CA ASP A 204 14.12 7.32 7.24
C ASP A 204 15.38 7.95 6.63
N ILE A 205 16.52 7.27 6.71
CA ILE A 205 17.77 7.72 6.09
C ILE A 205 17.64 7.75 4.56
N MET A 206 17.06 6.72 3.97
CA MET A 206 16.89 6.63 2.52
C MET A 206 16.01 7.78 2.00
N VAL A 207 14.89 8.06 2.68
CA VAL A 207 14.02 9.21 2.34
C VAL A 207 14.77 10.52 2.48
N GLN A 208 15.51 10.72 3.58
CA GLN A 208 16.30 11.95 3.79
C GLN A 208 17.40 12.17 2.74
N ILE A 209 17.99 11.08 2.24
CA ILE A 209 18.99 11.16 1.15
C ILE A 209 18.27 11.52 -0.16
N ALA A 210 17.20 10.80 -0.50
CA ALA A 210 16.43 11.03 -1.72
C ALA A 210 15.93 12.47 -1.81
N GLU A 211 15.37 13.03 -0.74
CA GLU A 211 14.83 14.40 -0.71
C GLU A 211 15.90 15.50 -0.90
N LYS A 212 17.19 15.18 -0.74
CA LYS A 212 18.29 16.10 -0.98
C LYS A 212 18.78 16.10 -2.43
N GLU A 213 18.41 15.08 -3.19
CA GLU A 213 18.86 14.94 -4.58
C GLU A 213 18.12 15.92 -5.49
N ALA A 214 18.86 16.52 -6.40
CA ALA A 214 18.29 17.43 -7.39
C ALA A 214 17.26 16.66 -8.28
N GLY A 215 16.07 17.24 -8.41
CA GLY A 215 14.96 16.63 -9.17
C GLY A 215 14.08 15.69 -8.37
N CYS A 216 14.36 15.43 -7.10
CA CYS A 216 13.44 14.74 -6.21
C CYS A 216 12.34 15.69 -5.75
N PHE A 217 11.10 15.38 -6.06
CA PHE A 217 9.93 16.16 -5.64
C PHE A 217 9.41 15.72 -4.27
N GLY A 218 9.67 14.49 -3.87
CA GLY A 218 9.30 13.92 -2.58
C GLY A 218 9.58 12.43 -2.53
N ALA A 219 9.68 11.89 -1.32
CA ALA A 219 9.98 10.48 -1.09
C ALA A 219 9.17 9.92 0.09
N ARG A 220 8.85 8.63 0.03
CA ARG A 220 8.19 7.91 1.12
C ARG A 220 8.52 6.43 1.09
N MET A 221 8.41 5.80 2.23
CA MET A 221 8.40 4.34 2.28
C MET A 221 7.18 3.75 1.57
N THR A 222 7.27 2.51 1.11
CA THR A 222 6.16 1.75 0.50
C THR A 222 5.92 0.40 1.19
N GLY A 223 4.73 -0.16 0.97
CA GLY A 223 4.31 -1.42 1.56
C GLY A 223 4.03 -1.33 3.07
N ALA A 224 4.14 -2.44 3.78
CA ALA A 224 3.81 -2.53 5.20
C ALA A 224 4.81 -1.82 6.14
N GLY A 225 5.96 -1.41 5.64
CA GLY A 225 7.02 -0.80 6.44
C GLY A 225 7.91 -1.80 7.17
N PHE A 226 8.57 -1.36 8.21
CA PHE A 226 9.55 -2.10 9.02
C PHE A 226 10.80 -2.57 8.26
N GLY A 227 11.09 -1.99 7.10
CA GLY A 227 12.16 -2.31 6.15
C GLY A 227 11.64 -2.37 4.71
N GLY A 228 12.48 -2.76 3.77
CA GLY A 228 12.18 -2.80 2.33
C GLY A 228 12.47 -1.47 1.64
N CYS A 229 11.50 -0.95 0.85
CA CYS A 229 11.69 0.24 0.01
C CYS A 229 10.98 1.48 0.53
#